data_dd9b62821dd37ccfab1e8915d34c6058
#
_entry.id   dd9b62821dd37ccfab1e8915d34c6058
#
_cell.length_a   1.000
_cell.length_b   1.000
_cell.length_c   1.000
_cell.angle_alpha   90.00
_cell.angle_beta   90.00
_cell.angle_gamma   90.00
#
_symmetry.space_group_name_H-M   'P 1'
#
loop_
_entity.id
_entity.type
_entity.pdbx_description
1 polymer ?
#
loop_
_entity_poly.entity_id
_entity_poly.type
_entity_poly.pdbx_seq_one_letter_code
_entity_poly.pdbx_strand_id
1 'polypeptide(L)'
;MNPVLSIIVAAYNAETTIKQVIDSVYSQDVDKALYELIIVNDGSKDKTGELLDSLASTYPDMCLTIRHIPNGGVCNARNYGMSLARGEYVTFMDSDDYYGENILSSFFDKYNQHPNVDFWKYGVIEHYIEHGESLRDKVNDVADFLSSDTTDILRMALEMEYIPLFGYVWNGFYKRSIIEEHHIQFSSEYIMEDFMFSFEYLTYAKSMGTIPHVYYHYMLDLDKTSLSKKWEPKYYEMYRLKVQTIHQYMVDAGIDNVQCYQLLSVLYVKYMYSALERMGAVSSIAGKYTWLQQLRKDDVYKAMQPHMKSGASLIGILSGLLKYKCNLGIIACTECISFVRHRLKGLFAKIKSN
;
A
#
# COMPACT_ATOMS: atom_id res chain seq x y z
N MET A 1 0.72 29.85 -13.66
CA MET A 1 0.48 29.45 -12.25
C MET A 1 1.20 28.15 -12.03
N ASN A 2 1.68 27.88 -10.81
CA ASN A 2 2.14 26.52 -10.50
C ASN A 2 0.93 25.60 -10.39
N PRO A 3 1.03 24.34 -10.80
CA PRO A 3 -0.05 23.37 -10.57
C PRO A 3 -0.27 23.16 -9.06
N VAL A 4 -1.46 22.73 -8.70
CA VAL A 4 -1.76 22.31 -7.30
C VAL A 4 -1.30 20.88 -7.06
N LEU A 5 -1.36 20.02 -8.09
CA LEU A 5 -1.04 18.60 -7.98
C LEU A 5 0.01 18.17 -9.00
N SER A 6 1.04 17.44 -8.55
CA SER A 6 1.95 16.69 -9.42
C SER A 6 1.64 15.20 -9.35
N ILE A 7 1.35 14.57 -10.47
CA ILE A 7 1.11 13.13 -10.62
C ILE A 7 2.40 12.53 -11.16
N ILE A 8 3.00 11.58 -10.41
CA ILE A 8 4.30 11.00 -10.71
C ILE A 8 4.10 9.52 -11.10
N VAL A 9 4.54 9.17 -12.30
CA VAL A 9 4.49 7.80 -12.83
C VAL A 9 5.90 7.28 -13.03
N ALA A 10 6.24 6.17 -12.35
CA ALA A 10 7.45 5.41 -12.63
C ALA A 10 7.13 4.33 -13.66
N ALA A 11 7.75 4.38 -14.84
CA ALA A 11 7.47 3.47 -15.93
C ALA A 11 8.69 2.60 -16.26
N TYR A 12 8.50 1.28 -16.30
CA TYR A 12 9.50 0.32 -16.75
C TYR A 12 8.84 -0.83 -17.51
N ASN A 13 9.16 -0.99 -18.80
CA ASN A 13 8.58 -2.00 -19.69
C ASN A 13 7.03 -1.97 -19.68
N ALA A 14 6.47 -0.80 -19.97
CA ALA A 14 5.03 -0.50 -19.90
C ALA A 14 4.42 -0.19 -21.28
N GLU A 15 5.00 -0.70 -22.39
CA GLU A 15 4.56 -0.40 -23.76
C GLU A 15 3.08 -0.71 -24.01
N THR A 16 2.48 -1.65 -23.25
CA THR A 16 1.09 -2.06 -23.41
C THR A 16 0.10 -1.30 -22.53
N THR A 17 0.58 -0.61 -21.51
CA THR A 17 -0.27 -0.01 -20.45
C THR A 17 -0.12 1.51 -20.32
N ILE A 18 1.05 2.06 -20.63
CA ILE A 18 1.36 3.47 -20.36
C ILE A 18 0.40 4.46 -21.04
N LYS A 19 -0.15 4.11 -22.22
CA LYS A 19 -1.14 4.95 -22.87
C LYS A 19 -2.43 5.05 -22.06
N GLN A 20 -2.90 3.91 -21.49
CA GLN A 20 -4.09 3.89 -20.61
C GLN A 20 -3.88 4.74 -19.36
N VAL A 21 -2.68 4.69 -18.78
CA VAL A 21 -2.30 5.54 -17.65
C VAL A 21 -2.52 7.03 -17.99
N ILE A 22 -1.92 7.49 -19.10
CA ILE A 22 -2.03 8.89 -19.53
C ILE A 22 -3.48 9.26 -19.86
N ASP A 23 -4.20 8.41 -20.59
CA ASP A 23 -5.60 8.63 -20.95
C ASP A 23 -6.48 8.76 -19.70
N SER A 24 -6.26 7.96 -18.67
CA SER A 24 -7.04 7.99 -17.42
C SER A 24 -6.84 9.29 -16.62
N VAL A 25 -5.65 9.87 -16.69
CA VAL A 25 -5.36 11.18 -16.09
C VAL A 25 -5.93 12.31 -16.96
N TYR A 26 -5.76 12.22 -18.27
CA TYR A 26 -6.22 13.25 -19.21
C TYR A 26 -7.75 13.36 -19.26
N SER A 27 -8.46 12.24 -19.10
CA SER A 27 -9.94 12.20 -19.13
C SER A 27 -10.61 12.76 -17.88
N GLN A 28 -9.85 13.06 -16.81
CA GLN A 28 -10.43 13.64 -15.61
C GLN A 28 -11.08 15.01 -15.89
N ASP A 29 -12.31 15.21 -15.39
CA ASP A 29 -13.10 16.43 -15.58
C ASP A 29 -12.64 17.54 -14.62
N VAL A 30 -11.45 18.06 -14.88
CA VAL A 30 -10.83 19.17 -14.14
C VAL A 30 -10.01 20.04 -15.08
N ASP A 31 -9.80 21.31 -14.71
CA ASP A 31 -8.91 22.21 -15.45
C ASP A 31 -7.49 21.63 -15.48
N LYS A 32 -6.96 21.42 -16.69
CA LYS A 32 -5.62 20.85 -16.93
C LYS A 32 -4.49 21.73 -16.37
N ALA A 33 -4.75 23.00 -16.09
CA ALA A 33 -3.79 23.89 -15.45
C ALA A 33 -3.60 23.60 -13.95
N LEU A 34 -4.51 22.86 -13.32
CA LEU A 34 -4.44 22.55 -11.89
C LEU A 34 -3.47 21.41 -11.57
N TYR A 35 -3.08 20.61 -12.55
CA TYR A 35 -2.18 19.48 -12.33
C TYR A 35 -1.11 19.35 -13.42
N GLU A 36 -0.06 18.64 -13.11
CA GLU A 36 0.96 18.19 -14.05
C GLU A 36 1.14 16.67 -13.95
N LEU A 37 1.48 16.04 -15.08
CA LEU A 37 1.84 14.63 -15.16
C LEU A 37 3.33 14.49 -15.46
N ILE A 38 4.05 13.80 -14.58
CA ILE A 38 5.49 13.56 -14.68
C ILE A 38 5.70 12.05 -14.85
N ILE A 39 6.18 11.65 -16.02
CA ILE A 39 6.47 10.25 -16.33
C ILE A 39 7.98 10.06 -16.39
N VAL A 40 8.49 9.17 -15.54
CA VAL A 40 9.90 8.78 -15.50
C VAL A 40 10.04 7.38 -16.07
N ASN A 41 10.59 7.28 -17.29
CA ASN A 41 10.95 6.01 -17.89
C ASN A 41 12.30 5.54 -17.35
N ASP A 42 12.27 4.52 -16.51
CA ASP A 42 13.41 3.96 -15.79
C ASP A 42 14.20 2.96 -16.64
N GLY A 43 14.65 3.42 -17.82
CA GLY A 43 15.49 2.64 -18.73
C GLY A 43 14.80 1.40 -19.29
N SER A 44 13.54 1.52 -19.74
CA SER A 44 12.79 0.45 -20.38
C SER A 44 13.54 -0.14 -21.58
N LYS A 45 13.37 -1.46 -21.77
CA LYS A 45 14.00 -2.22 -22.86
C LYS A 45 13.03 -2.56 -24.00
N ASP A 46 11.75 -2.32 -23.78
CA ASP A 46 10.68 -2.45 -24.76
C ASP A 46 10.41 -1.09 -25.45
N LYS A 47 9.29 -0.96 -26.15
CA LYS A 47 8.93 0.27 -26.86
C LYS A 47 8.35 1.38 -25.99
N THR A 48 8.40 1.27 -24.66
CA THR A 48 7.85 2.29 -23.75
C THR A 48 8.43 3.68 -24.03
N GLY A 49 9.76 3.79 -24.24
CA GLY A 49 10.41 5.06 -24.50
C GLY A 49 9.92 5.71 -25.80
N GLU A 50 9.93 4.97 -26.91
CA GLU A 50 9.46 5.44 -28.22
C GLU A 50 7.98 5.87 -28.17
N LEU A 51 7.15 5.08 -27.47
CA LEU A 51 5.74 5.38 -27.30
C LEU A 51 5.52 6.68 -26.52
N LEU A 52 6.24 6.87 -25.41
CA LEU A 52 6.17 8.10 -24.61
C LEU A 52 6.54 9.32 -25.44
N ASP A 53 7.64 9.25 -26.22
CA ASP A 53 8.05 10.35 -27.09
C ASP A 53 6.96 10.68 -28.14
N SER A 54 6.32 9.67 -28.69
CA SER A 54 5.22 9.87 -29.67
C SER A 54 3.96 10.48 -29.03
N LEU A 55 3.69 10.18 -27.76
CA LEU A 55 2.53 10.69 -27.02
C LEU A 55 2.73 12.11 -26.48
N ALA A 56 3.97 12.61 -26.41
CA ALA A 56 4.28 13.92 -25.83
C ALA A 56 3.48 15.07 -26.47
N SER A 57 3.15 14.99 -27.77
CA SER A 57 2.37 15.99 -28.49
C SER A 57 0.86 15.70 -28.57
N THR A 58 0.41 14.58 -28.05
CA THR A 58 -0.99 14.12 -28.18
C THR A 58 -1.92 14.83 -27.19
N TYR A 59 -1.36 15.38 -26.11
CA TYR A 59 -2.11 16.00 -25.01
C TYR A 59 -1.70 17.47 -24.82
N PRO A 60 -2.05 18.36 -25.77
CA PRO A 60 -1.48 19.71 -25.86
C PRO A 60 -1.86 20.62 -24.67
N ASP A 61 -3.00 20.36 -24.02
CA ASP A 61 -3.50 21.20 -22.93
C ASP A 61 -3.04 20.68 -21.54
N MET A 62 -2.36 19.54 -21.48
CA MET A 62 -1.86 18.97 -20.24
C MET A 62 -0.37 19.28 -20.05
N CYS A 63 0.00 19.71 -18.86
CA CYS A 63 1.40 19.85 -18.49
C CYS A 63 2.04 18.47 -18.31
N LEU A 64 2.53 17.88 -19.41
CA LEU A 64 3.17 16.56 -19.47
C LEU A 64 4.69 16.71 -19.50
N THR A 65 5.37 16.09 -18.54
CA THR A 65 6.83 16.01 -18.49
C THR A 65 7.26 14.55 -18.60
N ILE A 66 8.03 14.22 -19.63
CA ILE A 66 8.60 12.88 -19.80
C ILE A 66 10.11 12.96 -19.59
N ARG A 67 10.66 12.00 -18.83
CA ARG A 67 12.11 11.87 -18.61
C ARG A 67 12.53 10.42 -18.77
N HIS A 68 13.63 10.21 -19.49
CA HIS A 68 14.27 8.91 -19.64
C HIS A 68 15.55 8.92 -18.80
N ILE A 69 15.66 7.95 -17.88
CA ILE A 69 16.82 7.78 -17.00
C ILE A 69 17.40 6.38 -17.15
N PRO A 70 18.68 6.16 -16.82
CA PRO A 70 19.20 4.80 -16.67
C PRO A 70 18.43 4.03 -15.61
N ASN A 71 18.20 2.73 -15.84
CA ASN A 71 17.46 1.91 -14.89
C ASN A 71 18.11 1.92 -13.50
N GLY A 72 17.37 2.38 -12.52
CA GLY A 72 17.77 2.47 -11.11
C GLY A 72 16.69 1.89 -10.16
N GLY A 73 15.61 1.35 -10.72
CA GLY A 73 14.47 0.79 -9.97
C GLY A 73 13.42 1.83 -9.59
N VAL A 74 12.25 1.34 -9.17
CA VAL A 74 11.06 2.15 -8.90
C VAL A 74 11.30 3.29 -7.89
N CYS A 75 12.07 3.03 -6.84
CA CYS A 75 12.43 4.03 -5.83
C CYS A 75 13.19 5.20 -6.45
N ASN A 76 14.19 4.91 -7.29
CA ASN A 76 14.97 5.93 -7.99
C ASN A 76 14.08 6.76 -8.94
N ALA A 77 13.22 6.10 -9.71
CA ALA A 77 12.32 6.77 -10.64
C ALA A 77 11.31 7.68 -9.92
N ARG A 78 10.71 7.20 -8.81
CA ARG A 78 9.78 8.01 -8.01
C ARG A 78 10.49 9.20 -7.34
N ASN A 79 11.67 9.00 -6.76
CA ASN A 79 12.48 10.08 -6.17
C ASN A 79 12.88 11.13 -7.22
N TYR A 80 13.28 10.67 -8.41
CA TYR A 80 13.59 11.59 -9.50
C TYR A 80 12.34 12.37 -9.95
N GLY A 81 11.18 11.70 -10.07
CA GLY A 81 9.90 12.35 -10.36
C GLY A 81 9.53 13.41 -9.31
N MET A 82 9.70 13.11 -8.01
CA MET A 82 9.48 14.06 -6.93
C MET A 82 10.38 15.30 -7.05
N SER A 83 11.62 15.14 -7.49
CA SER A 83 12.55 16.29 -7.68
C SER A 83 12.11 17.25 -8.80
N LEU A 84 11.24 16.80 -9.69
CA LEU A 84 10.69 17.60 -10.78
C LEU A 84 9.33 18.22 -10.44
N ALA A 85 8.67 17.74 -9.38
CA ALA A 85 7.33 18.14 -8.99
C ALA A 85 7.26 19.60 -8.54
N ARG A 86 6.24 20.33 -9.03
CA ARG A 86 5.98 21.75 -8.72
C ARG A 86 4.67 21.96 -7.99
N GLY A 87 3.82 20.94 -7.95
CA GLY A 87 2.52 20.97 -7.27
C GLY A 87 2.65 21.17 -5.77
N GLU A 88 1.64 21.73 -5.15
CA GLU A 88 1.53 21.81 -3.70
C GLU A 88 1.39 20.40 -3.09
N TYR A 89 0.70 19.53 -3.81
CA TYR A 89 0.57 18.11 -3.49
C TYR A 89 1.25 17.26 -4.55
N VAL A 90 1.66 16.05 -4.11
CA VAL A 90 2.15 14.99 -5.00
C VAL A 90 1.32 13.74 -4.81
N THR A 91 1.18 12.97 -5.87
CA THR A 91 0.63 11.61 -5.86
C THR A 91 1.46 10.73 -6.78
N PHE A 92 1.36 9.42 -6.58
CA PHE A 92 2.09 8.44 -7.38
C PHE A 92 1.09 7.58 -8.14
N MET A 93 1.57 6.96 -9.21
CA MET A 93 0.77 6.04 -10.01
C MET A 93 1.69 5.00 -10.63
N ASP A 94 1.29 3.75 -10.61
CA ASP A 94 2.03 2.69 -11.27
C ASP A 94 1.70 2.65 -12.76
N SER A 95 2.65 2.22 -13.58
CA SER A 95 2.55 2.30 -15.04
C SER A 95 1.65 1.24 -15.68
N ASP A 96 1.06 0.37 -14.90
CA ASP A 96 0.13 -0.69 -15.32
C ASP A 96 -1.28 -0.56 -14.71
N ASP A 97 -1.55 0.55 -14.01
CA ASP A 97 -2.81 0.87 -13.35
C ASP A 97 -3.53 2.06 -14.02
N TYR A 98 -4.69 2.47 -13.52
CA TYR A 98 -5.37 3.65 -14.02
C TYR A 98 -6.28 4.31 -12.98
N TYR A 99 -6.54 5.61 -13.16
CA TYR A 99 -7.50 6.36 -12.36
C TYR A 99 -8.93 6.02 -12.76
N GLY A 100 -9.78 5.81 -11.75
CA GLY A 100 -11.23 5.83 -11.93
C GLY A 100 -11.75 7.24 -12.21
N GLU A 101 -13.02 7.33 -12.52
CA GLU A 101 -13.69 8.60 -12.71
C GLU A 101 -13.66 9.44 -11.41
N ASN A 102 -13.62 10.76 -11.56
CA ASN A 102 -13.74 11.74 -10.48
C ASN A 102 -12.65 11.72 -9.38
N ILE A 103 -11.52 11.05 -9.57
CA ILE A 103 -10.43 11.09 -8.58
C ILE A 103 -9.94 12.52 -8.40
N LEU A 104 -9.61 13.20 -9.49
CA LEU A 104 -9.06 14.55 -9.41
C LEU A 104 -10.11 15.58 -9.00
N SER A 105 -11.33 15.53 -9.55
CA SER A 105 -12.39 16.44 -9.15
C SER A 105 -12.72 16.32 -7.65
N SER A 106 -12.83 15.10 -7.13
CA SER A 106 -13.05 14.86 -5.71
C SER A 106 -11.89 15.35 -4.84
N PHE A 107 -10.64 15.19 -5.30
CA PHE A 107 -9.49 15.76 -4.60
C PHE A 107 -9.57 17.29 -4.56
N PHE A 108 -9.83 17.96 -5.70
CA PHE A 108 -9.91 19.41 -5.74
C PHE A 108 -11.09 19.97 -4.95
N ASP A 109 -12.21 19.27 -4.87
CA ASP A 109 -13.32 19.63 -4.00
C ASP A 109 -12.90 19.58 -2.52
N LYS A 110 -12.21 18.51 -2.08
CA LYS A 110 -11.66 18.39 -0.72
C LYS A 110 -10.58 19.44 -0.45
N TYR A 111 -9.69 19.68 -1.40
CA TYR A 111 -8.66 20.72 -1.32
C TYR A 111 -9.27 22.11 -1.12
N ASN A 112 -10.31 22.47 -1.90
CA ASN A 112 -10.99 23.76 -1.78
C ASN A 112 -11.73 23.91 -0.44
N GLN A 113 -12.30 22.83 0.09
CA GLN A 113 -13.00 22.83 1.38
C GLN A 113 -12.01 22.83 2.57
N HIS A 114 -10.89 22.17 2.42
CA HIS A 114 -9.91 21.92 3.50
C HIS A 114 -8.47 22.08 2.98
N PRO A 115 -8.03 23.29 2.62
CA PRO A 115 -6.74 23.52 1.93
C PRO A 115 -5.49 23.21 2.76
N ASN A 116 -5.66 23.03 4.08
CA ASN A 116 -4.54 22.80 4.99
C ASN A 116 -4.37 21.34 5.44
N VAL A 117 -5.12 20.41 4.85
CA VAL A 117 -4.98 18.98 5.19
C VAL A 117 -3.69 18.44 4.59
N ASP A 118 -2.85 17.81 5.40
CA ASP A 118 -1.51 17.40 4.98
C ASP A 118 -1.53 16.23 4.01
N PHE A 119 -2.46 15.26 4.19
CA PHE A 119 -2.64 14.22 3.18
C PHE A 119 -4.05 13.63 3.15
N TRP A 120 -4.39 13.10 1.97
CA TRP A 120 -5.66 12.45 1.69
C TRP A 120 -5.43 11.02 1.24
N LYS A 121 -6.32 10.12 1.63
CA LYS A 121 -6.36 8.73 1.15
C LYS A 121 -7.71 8.41 0.56
N TYR A 122 -7.74 7.51 -0.43
CA TYR A 122 -8.97 7.09 -1.10
C TYR A 122 -8.99 5.58 -1.36
N GLY A 123 -10.12 5.08 -1.86
CA GLY A 123 -10.38 3.67 -2.07
C GLY A 123 -9.67 3.08 -3.28
N VAL A 124 -9.74 1.77 -3.41
CA VAL A 124 -9.09 0.97 -4.45
C VAL A 124 -10.03 -0.11 -4.95
N ILE A 125 -10.09 -0.31 -6.27
CA ILE A 125 -10.68 -1.50 -6.88
C ILE A 125 -9.54 -2.40 -7.35
N GLU A 126 -9.40 -3.57 -6.75
CA GLU A 126 -8.47 -4.60 -7.17
C GLU A 126 -9.12 -5.44 -8.29
N HIS A 127 -8.56 -5.40 -9.50
CA HIS A 127 -8.98 -6.21 -10.65
C HIS A 127 -8.12 -7.45 -10.76
N TYR A 128 -8.68 -8.60 -10.48
CA TYR A 128 -7.97 -9.88 -10.60
C TYR A 128 -8.14 -10.44 -12.01
N ILE A 129 -7.04 -10.57 -12.74
CA ILE A 129 -6.99 -11.04 -14.12
C ILE A 129 -6.20 -12.35 -14.16
N GLU A 130 -6.70 -13.35 -14.90
CA GLU A 130 -6.02 -14.63 -15.19
C GLU A 130 -6.29 -15.01 -16.65
N HIS A 131 -5.25 -15.37 -17.38
CA HIS A 131 -5.31 -15.69 -18.82
C HIS A 131 -5.94 -14.59 -19.68
N GLY A 132 -5.75 -13.32 -19.27
CA GLY A 132 -6.31 -12.16 -19.96
C GLY A 132 -7.80 -11.91 -19.69
N GLU A 133 -8.44 -12.72 -18.83
CA GLU A 133 -9.85 -12.58 -18.47
C GLU A 133 -10.00 -12.03 -17.05
N SER A 134 -11.00 -11.17 -16.85
CA SER A 134 -11.34 -10.70 -15.51
C SER A 134 -11.99 -11.82 -14.70
N LEU A 135 -11.38 -12.18 -13.58
CA LEU A 135 -11.93 -13.17 -12.65
C LEU A 135 -12.90 -12.56 -11.66
N ARG A 136 -12.56 -11.41 -11.13
CA ARG A 136 -13.35 -10.68 -10.13
C ARG A 136 -12.75 -9.31 -9.85
N ASP A 137 -13.59 -8.44 -9.35
CA ASP A 137 -13.19 -7.18 -8.74
C ASP A 137 -13.38 -7.23 -7.22
N LYS A 138 -12.53 -6.52 -6.50
CA LYS A 138 -12.67 -6.32 -5.06
C LYS A 138 -12.58 -4.84 -4.77
N VAL A 139 -13.65 -4.28 -4.26
CA VAL A 139 -13.71 -2.88 -3.82
C VAL A 139 -13.22 -2.80 -2.38
N ASN A 140 -12.20 -2.00 -2.14
CA ASN A 140 -11.73 -1.59 -0.83
C ASN A 140 -11.98 -0.09 -0.71
N ASP A 141 -13.04 0.28 0.00
CA ASP A 141 -13.40 1.68 0.22
C ASP A 141 -12.86 2.19 1.55
N VAL A 142 -12.82 3.50 1.70
CA VAL A 142 -12.43 4.19 2.94
C VAL A 142 -13.67 4.80 3.58
N ALA A 143 -13.74 4.78 4.91
CA ALA A 143 -14.75 5.54 5.64
C ALA A 143 -14.47 7.04 5.55
N ASP A 144 -15.50 7.90 5.60
CA ASP A 144 -15.31 9.35 5.66
C ASP A 144 -14.59 9.72 6.97
N PHE A 145 -13.49 10.44 6.83
CA PHE A 145 -12.62 10.79 7.95
C PHE A 145 -11.91 12.11 7.68
N LEU A 146 -11.81 12.91 8.72
CA LEU A 146 -10.98 14.11 8.74
C LEU A 146 -10.58 14.37 10.20
N SER A 147 -9.28 14.41 10.48
CA SER A 147 -8.78 14.67 11.83
C SER A 147 -7.42 15.36 11.81
N SER A 148 -7.15 16.09 12.89
CA SER A 148 -5.85 16.64 13.25
C SER A 148 -5.36 16.07 14.59
N ASP A 149 -6.05 15.09 15.16
CA ASP A 149 -5.60 14.36 16.33
C ASP A 149 -4.68 13.20 15.93
N THR A 150 -3.49 13.18 16.47
CA THR A 150 -2.46 12.17 16.13
C THR A 150 -2.91 10.74 16.41
N THR A 151 -3.67 10.53 17.50
CA THR A 151 -4.18 9.20 17.86
C THR A 151 -5.25 8.73 16.88
N ASP A 152 -6.16 9.62 16.49
CA ASP A 152 -7.19 9.31 15.50
C ASP A 152 -6.60 9.05 14.12
N ILE A 153 -5.61 9.83 13.70
CA ILE A 153 -4.87 9.62 12.45
C ILE A 153 -4.20 8.25 12.44
N LEU A 154 -3.47 7.91 13.51
CA LEU A 154 -2.84 6.58 13.61
C LEU A 154 -3.86 5.46 13.63
N ARG A 155 -4.98 5.61 14.36
CA ARG A 155 -6.05 4.62 14.39
C ARG A 155 -6.62 4.37 12.99
N MET A 156 -6.93 5.43 12.24
CA MET A 156 -7.41 5.32 10.86
C MET A 156 -6.37 4.66 9.95
N ALA A 157 -5.09 5.02 10.06
CA ALA A 157 -4.01 4.40 9.31
C ALA A 157 -3.91 2.88 9.58
N LEU A 158 -4.06 2.46 10.83
CA LEU A 158 -4.06 1.04 11.22
C LEU A 158 -5.30 0.29 10.70
N GLU A 159 -6.49 0.91 10.73
CA GLU A 159 -7.71 0.36 10.14
C GLU A 159 -7.57 0.18 8.63
N MET A 160 -7.03 1.20 7.94
CA MET A 160 -6.73 1.12 6.50
C MET A 160 -5.65 0.07 6.18
N GLU A 161 -4.65 -0.11 7.05
CA GLU A 161 -3.61 -1.12 6.87
C GLU A 161 -4.15 -2.54 7.04
N TYR A 162 -5.20 -2.71 7.84
CA TYR A 162 -5.86 -4.01 7.97
C TYR A 162 -6.48 -4.49 6.64
N ILE A 163 -6.97 -3.57 5.81
CA ILE A 163 -7.52 -3.84 4.46
C ILE A 163 -6.54 -3.48 3.33
N PRO A 164 -5.25 -3.58 3.53
CA PRO A 164 -4.03 -3.05 2.93
C PRO A 164 -4.21 -1.82 2.02
N LEU A 165 -4.81 -0.74 2.55
CA LEU A 165 -4.95 0.54 1.84
C LEU A 165 -3.94 1.60 2.28
N PHE A 166 -3.48 1.56 3.54
CA PHE A 166 -2.61 2.62 4.04
C PHE A 166 -1.21 2.55 3.41
N GLY A 167 -0.66 1.35 3.29
CA GLY A 167 0.70 1.13 2.81
C GLY A 167 0.95 1.43 1.33
N TYR A 168 -0.08 1.63 0.53
CA TYR A 168 0.09 2.03 -0.86
C TYR A 168 0.32 3.53 -0.98
N VAL A 169 1.21 3.97 -1.89
CA VAL A 169 1.47 5.40 -2.14
C VAL A 169 0.55 5.97 -3.21
N TRP A 170 0.09 5.15 -4.14
CA TRP A 170 -0.70 5.57 -5.29
C TRP A 170 -2.18 5.87 -4.99
N ASN A 171 -2.69 5.51 -3.82
CA ASN A 171 -4.03 5.90 -3.34
C ASN A 171 -3.98 7.07 -2.35
N GLY A 172 -3.07 8.02 -2.55
CA GLY A 172 -2.93 9.16 -1.66
C GLY A 172 -2.42 10.42 -2.34
N PHE A 173 -2.82 11.57 -1.79
CA PHE A 173 -2.31 12.89 -2.12
C PHE A 173 -1.54 13.43 -0.92
N TYR A 174 -0.28 13.77 -1.11
CA TYR A 174 0.67 14.12 -0.07
C TYR A 174 1.13 15.57 -0.24
N LYS A 175 1.08 16.38 0.79
CA LYS A 175 1.57 17.76 0.75
C LYS A 175 3.08 17.76 0.55
N ARG A 176 3.55 18.32 -0.56
CA ARG A 176 4.96 18.25 -0.99
C ARG A 176 5.91 18.92 -0.01
N SER A 177 5.50 20.02 0.64
CA SER A 177 6.35 20.73 1.61
C SER A 177 6.81 19.85 2.78
N ILE A 178 5.99 18.88 3.23
CA ILE A 178 6.37 17.93 4.29
C ILE A 178 7.46 16.98 3.79
N ILE A 179 7.33 16.49 2.56
CA ILE A 179 8.33 15.61 1.93
C ILE A 179 9.68 16.34 1.83
N GLU A 180 9.67 17.60 1.40
CA GLU A 180 10.87 18.42 1.23
C GLU A 180 11.51 18.78 2.57
N GLU A 181 10.72 19.25 3.54
CA GLU A 181 11.20 19.67 4.85
C GLU A 181 11.86 18.54 5.63
N HIS A 182 11.31 17.33 5.52
CA HIS A 182 11.80 16.16 6.25
C HIS A 182 12.63 15.20 5.38
N HIS A 183 12.92 15.59 4.13
CA HIS A 183 13.75 14.80 3.20
C HIS A 183 13.24 13.37 2.99
N ILE A 184 11.91 13.17 2.98
CA ILE A 184 11.28 11.86 2.83
C ILE A 184 11.56 11.32 1.42
N GLN A 185 12.08 10.09 1.33
CA GLN A 185 12.44 9.45 0.06
C GLN A 185 12.07 7.98 0.05
N PHE A 186 11.82 7.45 -1.13
CA PHE A 186 11.75 6.00 -1.32
C PHE A 186 13.14 5.40 -1.19
N SER A 187 13.27 4.32 -0.42
CA SER A 187 14.53 3.60 -0.26
C SER A 187 14.38 2.15 -0.74
N SER A 188 15.30 1.72 -1.61
CA SER A 188 15.39 0.33 -2.07
C SER A 188 15.92 -0.65 -1.01
N GLU A 189 16.36 -0.15 0.14
CA GLU A 189 16.73 -0.98 1.29
C GLU A 189 15.51 -1.71 1.89
N TYR A 190 14.30 -1.17 1.65
CA TYR A 190 13.05 -1.74 2.12
C TYR A 190 12.32 -2.46 1.00
N ILE A 191 11.92 -3.71 1.23
CA ILE A 191 11.04 -4.45 0.31
C ILE A 191 9.58 -3.94 0.39
N MET A 192 9.30 -3.06 1.36
CA MET A 192 8.00 -2.39 1.57
C MET A 192 8.18 -0.87 1.47
N GLU A 193 8.84 -0.43 0.42
CA GLU A 193 9.21 0.97 0.20
C GLU A 193 7.99 1.90 0.28
N ASP A 194 6.85 1.48 -0.27
CA ASP A 194 5.60 2.24 -0.26
C ASP A 194 5.07 2.46 1.16
N PHE A 195 5.06 1.39 1.96
CA PHE A 195 4.63 1.51 3.35
C PHE A 195 5.60 2.38 4.15
N MET A 196 6.90 2.19 3.98
CA MET A 196 7.89 2.97 4.72
C MET A 196 7.77 4.46 4.39
N PHE A 197 7.60 4.81 3.10
CA PHE A 197 7.34 6.18 2.68
C PHE A 197 6.05 6.74 3.30
N SER A 198 4.92 6.01 3.17
CA SER A 198 3.62 6.46 3.69
C SER A 198 3.63 6.61 5.21
N PHE A 199 4.33 5.72 5.92
CA PHE A 199 4.38 5.75 7.37
C PHE A 199 5.35 6.84 7.87
N GLU A 200 6.51 7.00 7.26
CA GLU A 200 7.42 8.12 7.55
C GLU A 200 6.71 9.45 7.34
N TYR A 201 5.99 9.61 6.24
CA TYR A 201 5.17 10.80 6.00
C TYR A 201 4.14 11.05 7.11
N LEU A 202 3.43 9.99 7.54
CA LEU A 202 2.44 10.08 8.62
C LEU A 202 3.06 10.62 9.92
N THR A 203 4.31 10.28 10.23
CA THR A 203 4.96 10.73 11.48
C THR A 203 5.14 12.24 11.55
N TYR A 204 5.14 12.94 10.41
CA TYR A 204 5.27 14.39 10.31
C TYR A 204 3.95 15.10 10.00
N ALA A 205 2.97 14.38 9.47
CA ALA A 205 1.67 14.94 9.12
C ALA A 205 0.87 15.30 10.38
N LYS A 206 0.25 16.50 10.36
CA LYS A 206 -0.60 17.03 11.43
C LYS A 206 -2.09 16.86 11.15
N SER A 207 -2.45 16.46 9.94
CA SER A 207 -3.84 16.26 9.54
C SER A 207 -3.95 15.23 8.43
N MET A 208 -5.03 14.45 8.47
CA MET A 208 -5.35 13.43 7.47
C MET A 208 -6.84 13.46 7.16
N GLY A 209 -7.18 13.34 5.87
CA GLY A 209 -8.54 13.12 5.42
C GLY A 209 -8.65 11.91 4.50
N THR A 210 -9.89 11.49 4.27
CA THR A 210 -10.22 10.45 3.29
C THR A 210 -11.21 10.98 2.26
N ILE A 211 -11.21 10.35 1.07
CA ILE A 211 -12.14 10.64 -0.01
C ILE A 211 -12.87 9.32 -0.33
N PRO A 212 -14.04 9.08 0.30
CA PRO A 212 -14.81 7.86 0.08
C PRO A 212 -15.42 7.81 -1.32
N HIS A 213 -15.72 6.61 -1.81
CA HIS A 213 -16.38 6.34 -3.09
C HIS A 213 -15.61 6.82 -4.32
N VAL A 214 -14.29 6.94 -4.20
CA VAL A 214 -13.35 7.27 -5.26
C VAL A 214 -12.28 6.20 -5.30
N TYR A 215 -11.94 5.69 -6.49
CA TYR A 215 -11.15 4.48 -6.57
C TYR A 215 -10.02 4.58 -7.59
N TYR A 216 -8.84 4.13 -7.16
CA TYR A 216 -7.75 3.73 -8.01
C TYR A 216 -8.00 2.31 -8.52
N HIS A 217 -7.78 2.06 -9.80
CA HIS A 217 -7.94 0.75 -10.40
C HIS A 217 -6.59 0.03 -10.42
N TYR A 218 -6.43 -0.92 -9.51
CA TYR A 218 -5.22 -1.72 -9.35
C TYR A 218 -5.33 -3.04 -10.10
N MET A 219 -4.43 -3.25 -11.08
CA MET A 219 -4.46 -4.38 -12.00
C MET A 219 -3.61 -5.54 -11.49
N LEU A 220 -4.24 -6.62 -11.03
CA LEU A 220 -3.61 -7.81 -10.48
C LEU A 220 -3.61 -8.96 -11.50
N ASP A 221 -2.65 -8.95 -12.41
CA ASP A 221 -2.44 -10.04 -13.36
C ASP A 221 -1.85 -11.25 -12.63
N LEU A 222 -2.64 -12.34 -12.54
CA LEU A 222 -2.26 -13.55 -11.82
C LEU A 222 -1.24 -14.39 -12.57
N ASP A 223 -1.11 -14.21 -13.88
CA ASP A 223 -0.13 -14.92 -14.72
C ASP A 223 1.25 -14.25 -14.65
N LYS A 224 1.30 -12.96 -14.37
CA LYS A 224 2.57 -12.25 -14.19
C LYS A 224 3.15 -12.50 -12.81
N THR A 225 4.45 -12.68 -12.76
CA THR A 225 5.23 -12.68 -11.50
C THR A 225 5.42 -11.25 -11.03
N SER A 226 4.50 -10.74 -10.21
CA SER A 226 4.72 -9.48 -9.51
C SER A 226 5.80 -9.65 -8.42
N LEU A 227 6.48 -8.55 -8.07
CA LEU A 227 7.45 -8.54 -6.97
C LEU A 227 6.84 -9.03 -5.67
N SER A 228 5.56 -8.71 -5.41
CA SER A 228 4.81 -9.12 -4.22
C SER A 228 4.50 -10.62 -4.15
N LYS A 229 4.55 -11.34 -5.28
CA LYS A 229 4.32 -12.80 -5.33
C LYS A 229 5.60 -13.63 -5.18
N LYS A 230 6.77 -13.02 -5.31
CA LYS A 230 8.03 -13.74 -5.13
C LYS A 230 8.12 -14.25 -3.70
N TRP A 231 8.56 -15.50 -3.55
CA TRP A 231 8.89 -16.04 -2.25
C TRP A 231 10.03 -15.23 -1.64
N GLU A 232 9.77 -14.62 -0.49
CA GLU A 232 10.73 -13.80 0.23
C GLU A 232 11.12 -14.51 1.53
N PRO A 233 12.37 -14.99 1.63
CA PRO A 233 12.85 -15.67 2.83
C PRO A 233 12.73 -14.85 4.10
N LYS A 234 12.83 -13.52 3.97
CA LYS A 234 12.78 -12.56 5.09
C LYS A 234 11.37 -11.99 5.32
N TYR A 235 10.33 -12.68 4.83
CA TYR A 235 8.95 -12.19 4.93
C TYR A 235 8.55 -11.81 6.37
N TYR A 236 8.89 -12.64 7.35
CA TYR A 236 8.57 -12.34 8.75
C TYR A 236 9.32 -11.11 9.25
N GLU A 237 10.63 -11.02 8.96
CA GLU A 237 11.48 -9.90 9.38
C GLU A 237 10.97 -8.56 8.84
N MET A 238 10.51 -8.52 7.60
CA MET A 238 9.92 -7.33 6.98
C MET A 238 8.69 -6.87 7.73
N TYR A 239 7.72 -7.75 7.94
CA TYR A 239 6.48 -7.39 8.62
C TYR A 239 6.67 -7.18 10.13
N ARG A 240 7.65 -7.85 10.71
CA ARG A 240 8.12 -7.56 12.07
C ARG A 240 8.64 -6.13 12.18
N LEU A 241 9.50 -5.72 11.24
CA LEU A 241 10.00 -4.35 11.16
C LEU A 241 8.85 -3.35 11.06
N LYS A 242 7.87 -3.60 10.20
CA LYS A 242 6.68 -2.78 10.05
C LYS A 242 5.95 -2.55 11.40
N VAL A 243 5.66 -3.63 12.12
CA VAL A 243 5.00 -3.55 13.43
C VAL A 243 5.89 -2.84 14.45
N GLN A 244 7.19 -3.10 14.43
CA GLN A 244 8.16 -2.44 15.31
C GLN A 244 8.22 -0.94 15.07
N THR A 245 8.25 -0.50 13.80
CA THR A 245 8.28 0.92 13.42
C THR A 245 7.02 1.64 13.92
N ILE A 246 5.83 1.03 13.71
CA ILE A 246 4.57 1.61 14.20
C ILE A 246 4.56 1.68 15.73
N HIS A 247 4.98 0.61 16.41
CA HIS A 247 5.02 0.55 17.88
C HIS A 247 5.99 1.59 18.44
N GLN A 248 7.17 1.74 17.84
CA GLN A 248 8.15 2.75 18.25
C GLN A 248 7.57 4.16 18.13
N TYR A 249 6.90 4.47 17.01
CA TYR A 249 6.22 5.74 16.84
C TYR A 249 5.16 5.99 17.94
N MET A 250 4.37 4.96 18.30
CA MET A 250 3.39 5.09 19.38
C MET A 250 4.07 5.46 20.72
N VAL A 251 5.20 4.82 21.00
CA VAL A 251 5.98 5.10 22.22
C VAL A 251 6.53 6.53 22.20
N ASP A 252 7.16 6.94 21.10
CA ASP A 252 7.82 8.23 20.96
C ASP A 252 6.80 9.40 20.98
N ALA A 253 5.62 9.19 20.38
CA ALA A 253 4.53 10.16 20.38
C ALA A 253 3.66 10.12 21.65
N GLY A 254 3.95 9.23 22.61
CA GLY A 254 3.17 9.09 23.84
C GLY A 254 1.73 8.58 23.62
N ILE A 255 1.49 7.83 22.54
CA ILE A 255 0.16 7.29 22.21
C ILE A 255 -0.09 6.04 23.03
N ASP A 256 -0.77 6.17 24.18
CA ASP A 256 -1.23 5.04 25.00
C ASP A 256 -2.73 4.79 24.75
N ASN A 257 -3.07 4.40 23.52
CA ASN A 257 -4.45 4.14 23.12
C ASN A 257 -4.69 2.63 22.94
N VAL A 258 -5.62 2.09 23.72
CA VAL A 258 -5.95 0.64 23.72
C VAL A 258 -6.41 0.15 22.35
N GLN A 259 -7.16 0.96 21.58
CA GLN A 259 -7.62 0.56 20.25
C GLN A 259 -6.46 0.48 19.26
N CYS A 260 -5.54 1.45 19.26
CA CYS A 260 -4.34 1.40 18.42
C CYS A 260 -3.48 0.16 18.71
N TYR A 261 -3.23 -0.14 20.00
CA TYR A 261 -2.50 -1.37 20.37
C TYR A 261 -3.23 -2.64 19.95
N GLN A 262 -4.56 -2.68 20.06
CA GLN A 262 -5.35 -3.83 19.61
C GLN A 262 -5.28 -4.03 18.10
N LEU A 263 -5.45 -2.95 17.32
CA LEU A 263 -5.32 -2.99 15.86
C LEU A 263 -3.92 -3.43 15.44
N LEU A 264 -2.87 -2.87 16.06
CA LEU A 264 -1.49 -3.26 15.77
C LEU A 264 -1.23 -4.73 16.13
N SER A 265 -1.79 -5.23 17.24
CA SER A 265 -1.67 -6.64 17.60
C SER A 265 -2.39 -7.57 16.61
N VAL A 266 -3.52 -7.15 16.06
CA VAL A 266 -4.25 -7.89 15.01
C VAL A 266 -3.41 -7.95 13.73
N LEU A 267 -2.80 -6.84 13.31
CA LEU A 267 -1.88 -6.79 12.17
C LEU A 267 -0.69 -7.72 12.39
N TYR A 268 -0.08 -7.68 13.57
CA TYR A 268 1.01 -8.58 13.94
C TYR A 268 0.62 -10.06 13.80
N VAL A 269 -0.55 -10.46 14.33
CA VAL A 269 -1.06 -11.82 14.20
C VAL A 269 -1.28 -12.22 12.75
N LYS A 270 -1.87 -11.31 11.93
CA LYS A 270 -2.07 -11.51 10.49
C LYS A 270 -0.75 -11.76 9.76
N TYR A 271 0.27 -10.98 10.05
CA TYR A 271 1.59 -11.10 9.42
C TYR A 271 2.33 -12.35 9.87
N MET A 272 2.31 -12.66 11.18
CA MET A 272 2.87 -13.89 11.73
C MET A 272 2.23 -15.12 11.08
N TYR A 273 0.88 -15.13 10.96
CA TYR A 273 0.16 -16.20 10.29
C TYR A 273 0.58 -16.36 8.83
N SER A 274 0.67 -15.27 8.08
CA SER A 274 1.11 -15.29 6.68
C SER A 274 2.56 -15.79 6.54
N ALA A 275 3.45 -15.43 7.48
CA ALA A 275 4.82 -15.96 7.52
C ALA A 275 4.82 -17.48 7.76
N LEU A 276 4.06 -17.95 8.74
CA LEU A 276 3.98 -19.37 9.08
C LEU A 276 3.38 -20.21 7.94
N GLU A 277 2.39 -19.67 7.22
CA GLU A 277 1.81 -20.32 6.04
C GLU A 277 2.83 -20.45 4.91
N ARG A 278 3.61 -19.40 4.64
CA ARG A 278 4.68 -19.42 3.62
C ARG A 278 5.80 -20.39 3.99
N MET A 279 6.10 -20.58 5.26
CA MET A 279 7.02 -21.63 5.72
C MET A 279 6.50 -23.06 5.44
N GLY A 280 5.21 -23.23 5.22
CA GLY A 280 4.58 -24.54 5.01
C GLY A 280 5.16 -25.35 3.86
N ALA A 281 5.67 -24.67 2.82
CA ALA A 281 6.30 -25.31 1.67
C ALA A 281 7.74 -25.83 1.94
N VAL A 282 8.42 -25.33 2.98
CA VAL A 282 9.85 -25.56 3.20
C VAL A 282 10.19 -26.05 4.63
N SER A 283 9.24 -26.10 5.55
CA SER A 283 9.51 -26.41 6.97
C SER A 283 8.62 -27.52 7.50
N SER A 284 9.21 -28.44 8.26
CA SER A 284 8.48 -29.50 8.98
C SER A 284 7.64 -28.92 10.15
N ILE A 285 6.70 -29.70 10.66
CA ILE A 285 5.92 -29.36 11.88
C ILE A 285 6.86 -29.03 13.05
N ALA A 286 7.95 -29.79 13.21
CA ALA A 286 8.97 -29.53 14.24
C ALA A 286 9.68 -28.19 14.01
N GLY A 287 10.00 -27.86 12.77
CA GLY A 287 10.57 -26.57 12.41
C GLY A 287 9.64 -25.39 12.73
N LYS A 288 8.36 -25.50 12.38
CA LYS A 288 7.33 -24.50 12.73
C LYS A 288 7.17 -24.34 14.25
N TYR A 289 7.21 -25.45 14.98
CA TYR A 289 7.14 -25.42 16.44
C TYR A 289 8.34 -24.69 17.06
N THR A 290 9.56 -24.99 16.59
CA THR A 290 10.80 -24.31 17.02
C THR A 290 10.75 -22.82 16.69
N TRP A 291 10.29 -22.45 15.48
CA TRP A 291 10.14 -21.06 15.07
C TRP A 291 9.15 -20.31 16.00
N LEU A 292 8.00 -20.89 16.33
CA LEU A 292 7.05 -20.31 17.30
C LEU A 292 7.64 -20.15 18.71
N GLN A 293 8.55 -21.01 19.11
CA GLN A 293 9.26 -20.85 20.38
C GLN A 293 10.25 -19.68 20.35
N GLN A 294 10.94 -19.49 19.23
CA GLN A 294 11.85 -18.35 19.02
C GLN A 294 11.07 -17.04 18.93
N LEU A 295 9.96 -17.02 18.20
CA LEU A 295 9.05 -15.88 18.09
C LEU A 295 8.68 -15.28 19.45
N ARG A 296 8.47 -16.13 20.47
CA ARG A 296 8.09 -15.67 21.82
C ARG A 296 9.20 -14.98 22.61
N LYS A 297 10.43 -15.10 22.15
CA LYS A 297 11.57 -14.37 22.72
C LYS A 297 11.71 -12.97 22.11
N ASP A 298 11.06 -12.76 20.97
CA ASP A 298 11.07 -11.51 20.23
C ASP A 298 10.37 -10.39 21.04
N ASP A 299 10.98 -9.19 21.03
CA ASP A 299 10.47 -8.06 21.80
C ASP A 299 9.17 -7.51 21.20
N VAL A 300 9.00 -7.57 19.87
CA VAL A 300 7.74 -7.19 19.21
C VAL A 300 6.60 -8.12 19.64
N TYR A 301 6.84 -9.43 19.71
CA TYR A 301 5.85 -10.37 20.26
C TYR A 301 5.46 -10.01 21.69
N LYS A 302 6.45 -9.75 22.56
CA LYS A 302 6.21 -9.40 23.97
C LYS A 302 5.41 -8.11 24.10
N ALA A 303 5.69 -7.11 23.26
CA ALA A 303 4.95 -5.86 23.23
C ALA A 303 3.50 -6.06 22.75
N MET A 304 3.27 -6.92 21.76
CA MET A 304 1.93 -7.12 21.17
C MET A 304 1.06 -8.10 21.97
N GLN A 305 1.65 -9.08 22.66
CA GLN A 305 0.93 -10.16 23.36
C GLN A 305 -0.14 -9.69 24.37
N PRO A 306 0.10 -8.67 25.21
CA PRO A 306 -0.91 -8.19 26.16
C PRO A 306 -2.19 -7.68 25.49
N HIS A 307 -2.07 -7.13 24.29
CA HIS A 307 -3.16 -6.49 23.54
C HIS A 307 -3.91 -7.47 22.63
N MET A 308 -3.44 -8.72 22.51
CA MET A 308 -4.11 -9.76 21.72
C MET A 308 -5.47 -10.12 22.32
N LYS A 309 -6.51 -10.10 21.50
CA LYS A 309 -7.88 -10.49 21.87
C LYS A 309 -8.31 -11.76 21.15
N SER A 310 -8.85 -12.71 21.91
CA SER A 310 -9.51 -13.89 21.33
C SER A 310 -10.88 -13.51 20.75
N GLY A 311 -11.30 -14.19 19.70
CA GLY A 311 -12.59 -13.98 19.07
C GLY A 311 -12.97 -15.14 18.15
N ALA A 312 -14.19 -15.13 17.62
CA ALA A 312 -14.71 -16.18 16.74
C ALA A 312 -14.13 -16.12 15.30
N SER A 313 -13.59 -14.96 14.89
CA SER A 313 -12.92 -14.84 13.58
C SER A 313 -11.63 -15.64 13.56
N LEU A 314 -11.18 -16.01 12.36
CA LEU A 314 -9.90 -16.73 12.20
C LEU A 314 -8.74 -16.01 12.90
N ILE A 315 -8.60 -14.71 12.69
CA ILE A 315 -7.56 -13.91 13.34
C ILE A 315 -7.76 -13.88 14.87
N GLY A 316 -9.01 -13.81 15.35
CA GLY A 316 -9.32 -13.87 16.77
C GLY A 316 -8.96 -15.23 17.41
N ILE A 317 -9.18 -16.34 16.69
CA ILE A 317 -8.76 -17.68 17.13
C ILE A 317 -7.23 -17.77 17.20
N LEU A 318 -6.54 -17.36 16.15
CA LEU A 318 -5.07 -17.34 16.09
C LEU A 318 -4.47 -16.43 17.16
N SER A 319 -5.07 -15.27 17.38
CA SER A 319 -4.72 -14.32 18.44
C SER A 319 -4.81 -14.98 19.83
N GLY A 320 -5.91 -15.70 20.11
CA GLY A 320 -6.07 -16.44 21.34
C GLY A 320 -5.03 -17.55 21.50
N LEU A 321 -4.81 -18.34 20.45
CA LEU A 321 -3.81 -19.41 20.48
C LEU A 321 -2.39 -18.90 20.70
N LEU A 322 -2.04 -17.74 20.09
CA LEU A 322 -0.76 -17.07 20.32
C LEU A 322 -0.65 -16.52 21.73
N LYS A 323 -1.66 -15.82 22.21
CA LYS A 323 -1.72 -15.24 23.56
C LYS A 323 -1.49 -16.31 24.63
N TYR A 324 -2.16 -17.45 24.49
CA TYR A 324 -2.09 -18.58 25.45
C TYR A 324 -1.03 -19.62 25.09
N LYS A 325 -0.16 -19.30 24.14
CA LYS A 325 1.04 -20.09 23.79
C LYS A 325 0.73 -21.52 23.29
N CYS A 326 -0.41 -21.73 22.65
CA CYS A 326 -0.82 -23.02 22.10
C CYS A 326 -0.20 -23.29 20.72
N ASN A 327 1.10 -23.67 20.66
CA ASN A 327 1.83 -23.87 19.39
C ASN A 327 1.19 -24.90 18.48
N LEU A 328 0.78 -26.05 19.01
CA LEU A 328 0.16 -27.12 18.22
C LEU A 328 -1.17 -26.66 17.63
N GLY A 329 -1.96 -25.88 18.39
CA GLY A 329 -3.19 -25.30 17.88
C GLY A 329 -2.95 -24.31 16.73
N ILE A 330 -1.92 -23.46 16.83
CA ILE A 330 -1.54 -22.53 15.75
C ILE A 330 -1.15 -23.31 14.50
N ILE A 331 -0.29 -24.30 14.62
CA ILE A 331 0.18 -25.11 13.50
C ILE A 331 -1.00 -25.86 12.87
N ALA A 332 -1.85 -26.51 13.66
CA ALA A 332 -3.02 -27.22 13.17
C ALA A 332 -3.97 -26.28 12.38
N CYS A 333 -4.28 -25.10 12.93
CA CYS A 333 -5.07 -24.09 12.21
C CYS A 333 -4.42 -23.69 10.88
N THR A 334 -3.10 -23.44 10.89
CA THR A 334 -2.37 -23.04 9.67
C THR A 334 -2.41 -24.13 8.62
N GLU A 335 -2.17 -25.38 8.99
CA GLU A 335 -2.22 -26.53 8.08
C GLU A 335 -3.64 -26.77 7.52
N CYS A 336 -4.67 -26.67 8.36
CA CYS A 336 -6.07 -26.80 7.90
C CYS A 336 -6.41 -25.73 6.88
N ILE A 337 -6.04 -24.47 7.11
CA ILE A 337 -6.34 -23.37 6.19
C ILE A 337 -5.56 -23.53 4.88
N SER A 338 -4.28 -23.89 4.98
CA SER A 338 -3.45 -24.19 3.80
C SER A 338 -4.07 -25.32 2.97
N PHE A 339 -4.52 -26.39 3.61
CA PHE A 339 -5.21 -27.50 2.94
C PHE A 339 -6.49 -27.04 2.21
N VAL A 340 -7.35 -26.27 2.89
CA VAL A 340 -8.59 -25.75 2.30
C VAL A 340 -8.28 -24.85 1.12
N ARG A 341 -7.29 -23.97 1.23
CA ARG A 341 -6.87 -23.05 0.16
C ARG A 341 -6.39 -23.78 -1.08
N HIS A 342 -5.58 -24.82 -0.92
CA HIS A 342 -4.97 -25.54 -2.04
C HIS A 342 -5.85 -26.64 -2.64
N ARG A 343 -6.64 -27.34 -1.81
CA ARG A 343 -7.45 -28.50 -2.24
C ARG A 343 -8.91 -28.13 -2.55
N LEU A 344 -9.44 -27.09 -1.94
CA LEU A 344 -10.85 -26.71 -2.01
C LEU A 344 -10.99 -25.23 -2.45
N LYS A 345 -10.34 -24.87 -3.58
CA LYS A 345 -10.29 -23.48 -4.09
C LYS A 345 -11.67 -22.80 -4.14
N GLY A 346 -12.71 -23.52 -4.59
CA GLY A 346 -14.08 -22.99 -4.66
C GLY A 346 -14.73 -22.71 -3.29
N LEU A 347 -14.43 -23.52 -2.26
CA LEU A 347 -14.92 -23.33 -0.90
C LEU A 347 -14.20 -22.16 -0.24
N PHE A 348 -12.88 -22.03 -0.47
CA PHE A 348 -12.07 -20.94 0.06
C PHE A 348 -12.50 -19.57 -0.46
N ALA A 349 -12.86 -19.48 -1.74
CA ALA A 349 -13.39 -18.26 -2.34
C ALA A 349 -14.67 -17.80 -1.63
N LYS A 350 -15.59 -18.72 -1.29
CA LYS A 350 -16.82 -18.44 -0.55
C LYS A 350 -16.58 -18.00 0.91
N ILE A 351 -15.59 -18.59 1.61
CA ILE A 351 -15.26 -18.22 3.00
C ILE A 351 -14.61 -16.82 3.07
N LYS A 352 -13.91 -16.39 2.03
CA LYS A 352 -13.24 -15.09 1.97
C LYS A 352 -14.16 -13.95 1.55
N SER A 353 -15.33 -14.25 0.98
CA SER A 353 -16.36 -13.28 0.55
C SER A 353 -17.37 -12.91 1.65
N ASN A 354 -17.37 -13.63 2.77
CA ASN A 354 -18.11 -13.34 4.00
C ASN A 354 -17.15 -12.82 5.08
#